data_f5a898d7702cb25f2f58075d4c2a6eff
#
_entry.id   f5a898d7702cb25f2f58075d4c2a6eff
#
_cell.length_a   1.000
_cell.length_b   1.000
_cell.length_c   1.000
_cell.angle_alpha   90.00
_cell.angle_beta   90.00
_cell.angle_gamma   90.00
#
_symmetry.space_group_name_H-M   'P 1'
#
loop_
_entity.id
_entity.type
_entity.pdbx_description
1 polymer ?
#
loop_
_entity_poly.entity_id
_entity_poly.type
_entity_poly.pdbx_seq_one_letter_code
_entity_poly.pdbx_strand_id
1 'polypeptide(L)'
;MKQLVIAIFGVFVCWAACAVPAVVDYVLDGDTFAARVGVADGVDITVRVRLINIDTPEMNGKCASESKMARRARGRLEKLLPRGAKIELENIKDDKYLGRIDANAILPDGRDVGEVLVREKLARKYGGGKRGSWCKK
;
A
#
# COMPACT_ATOMS: atom_id res chain seq x y z
N MET A 1 -21.40 9.87 56.76
CA MET A 1 -20.88 8.82 55.88
C MET A 1 -20.43 9.47 54.58
N LYS A 2 -19.12 9.57 54.39
CA LYS A 2 -18.55 10.16 53.16
C LYS A 2 -18.40 9.05 52.10
N GLN A 3 -19.15 9.13 51.02
CA GLN A 3 -18.99 8.22 49.87
C GLN A 3 -17.75 8.65 49.09
N LEU A 4 -16.79 7.75 48.98
CA LEU A 4 -15.58 7.93 48.19
C LEU A 4 -15.93 7.58 46.73
N VAL A 5 -16.03 8.58 45.87
CA VAL A 5 -16.21 8.37 44.43
C VAL A 5 -14.82 8.11 43.84
N ILE A 6 -14.54 6.84 43.53
CA ILE A 6 -13.31 6.47 42.80
C ILE A 6 -13.58 6.75 41.34
N ALA A 7 -13.00 7.85 40.83
CA ALA A 7 -12.96 8.11 39.38
C ALA A 7 -11.94 7.17 38.74
N ILE A 8 -12.42 6.15 38.04
CA ILE A 8 -11.56 5.29 37.21
C ILE A 8 -11.21 6.08 35.95
N PHE A 9 -10.02 6.68 35.93
CA PHE A 9 -9.43 7.23 34.74
C PHE A 9 -9.04 6.05 33.83
N GLY A 10 -9.89 5.74 32.85
CA GLY A 10 -9.56 4.81 31.78
C GLY A 10 -8.42 5.39 30.94
N VAL A 11 -7.22 4.82 31.08
CA VAL A 11 -6.11 5.11 30.17
C VAL A 11 -6.49 4.52 28.81
N PHE A 12 -6.97 5.37 27.91
CA PHE A 12 -7.12 5.02 26.50
C PHE A 12 -5.71 4.91 25.90
N VAL A 13 -5.16 3.70 25.87
CA VAL A 13 -3.94 3.42 25.10
C VAL A 13 -4.36 3.48 23.62
N CYS A 14 -4.16 4.64 23.02
CA CYS A 14 -4.26 4.79 21.56
C CYS A 14 -3.11 3.98 20.96
N TRP A 15 -3.40 2.79 20.46
CA TRP A 15 -2.49 2.02 19.64
C TRP A 15 -2.38 2.74 18.30
N ALA A 16 -1.50 3.71 18.20
CA ALA A 16 -1.15 4.32 16.94
C ALA A 16 -0.59 3.22 16.03
N ALA A 17 -1.29 2.89 14.95
CA ALA A 17 -0.74 2.07 13.89
C ALA A 17 0.61 2.69 13.50
N CYS A 18 1.70 1.93 13.63
CA CYS A 18 3.04 2.43 13.42
C CYS A 18 3.23 2.68 11.91
N ALA A 19 3.11 3.95 11.49
CA ALA A 19 3.41 4.37 10.14
C ALA A 19 4.94 4.49 9.97
N VAL A 20 5.46 3.95 8.88
CA VAL A 20 6.90 3.95 8.58
C VAL A 20 7.15 4.88 7.40
N PRO A 21 7.93 5.96 7.57
CA PRO A 21 8.31 6.83 6.47
C PRO A 21 9.10 6.08 5.40
N ALA A 22 8.80 6.35 4.14
CA ALA A 22 9.51 5.78 3.00
C ALA A 22 9.66 6.80 1.88
N VAL A 23 10.67 6.60 1.04
CA VAL A 23 10.91 7.42 -0.15
C VAL A 23 10.81 6.53 -1.37
N VAL A 24 9.92 6.87 -2.29
CA VAL A 24 9.68 6.11 -3.51
C VAL A 24 10.92 6.12 -4.41
N ASP A 25 11.29 4.95 -4.90
CA ASP A 25 12.40 4.82 -5.85
C ASP A 25 11.88 4.63 -7.28
N TYR A 26 11.08 3.60 -7.54
CA TYR A 26 10.44 3.37 -8.84
C TYR A 26 9.23 2.45 -8.73
N VAL A 27 8.33 2.53 -9.71
CA VAL A 27 7.15 1.67 -9.83
C VAL A 27 7.47 0.48 -10.73
N LEU A 28 7.08 -0.72 -10.30
CA LEU A 28 7.25 -1.96 -11.06
C LEU A 28 6.03 -2.27 -11.94
N ASP A 29 4.86 -2.27 -11.33
CA ASP A 29 3.57 -2.54 -11.99
C ASP A 29 2.43 -1.78 -11.30
N GLY A 30 1.17 -2.14 -11.57
CA GLY A 30 0.01 -1.40 -11.08
C GLY A 30 -0.19 -1.42 -9.57
N ASP A 31 0.40 -2.36 -8.85
CA ASP A 31 0.24 -2.51 -7.39
C ASP A 31 1.55 -2.69 -6.62
N THR A 32 2.70 -2.58 -7.29
CA THR A 32 4.00 -2.83 -6.67
C THR A 32 5.01 -1.74 -7.05
N PHE A 33 5.72 -1.24 -6.06
CA PHE A 33 6.78 -0.24 -6.22
C PHE A 33 7.96 -0.54 -5.30
N ALA A 34 9.11 0.05 -5.59
CA ALA A 34 10.29 0.03 -4.73
C ALA A 34 10.38 1.32 -3.93
N ALA A 35 10.75 1.21 -2.67
CA ALA A 35 10.95 2.35 -1.78
C ALA A 35 12.15 2.11 -0.85
N ARG A 36 12.76 3.20 -0.41
CA ARG A 36 13.81 3.20 0.61
C ARG A 36 13.20 3.49 1.96
N VAL A 37 13.57 2.69 2.94
CA VAL A 37 13.13 2.77 4.33
C VAL A 37 14.35 2.82 5.22
N GLY A 38 14.37 3.76 6.16
CA GLY A 38 15.41 3.83 7.18
C GLY A 38 15.27 2.69 8.19
N VAL A 39 16.34 1.96 8.44
CA VAL A 39 16.37 0.85 9.41
C VAL A 39 17.26 1.13 10.61
N ALA A 40 18.22 2.03 10.47
CA ALA A 40 19.10 2.53 11.53
C ALA A 40 19.66 3.90 11.14
N ASP A 41 20.36 4.57 12.04
CA ASP A 41 20.95 5.89 11.80
C ASP A 41 21.83 5.89 10.56
N GLY A 42 21.40 6.60 9.51
CA GLY A 42 22.09 6.70 8.25
C GLY A 42 22.10 5.45 7.37
N VAL A 43 21.29 4.42 7.72
CA VAL A 43 21.16 3.18 6.94
C VAL A 43 19.78 3.05 6.37
N ASP A 44 19.67 3.10 5.06
CA ASP A 44 18.43 2.83 4.32
C ASP A 44 18.53 1.48 3.60
N ILE A 45 17.41 0.78 3.56
CA ILE A 45 17.26 -0.40 2.72
C ILE A 45 16.20 -0.14 1.64
N THR A 46 16.38 -0.74 0.46
CA THR A 46 15.36 -0.76 -0.57
C THR A 46 14.50 -2.01 -0.42
N VAL A 47 13.20 -1.80 -0.32
CA VAL A 47 12.20 -2.86 -0.26
C VAL A 47 11.23 -2.72 -1.42
N ARG A 48 10.69 -3.85 -1.88
CA ARG A 48 9.52 -3.84 -2.76
C ARG A 48 8.28 -3.80 -1.89
N VAL A 49 7.38 -2.92 -2.22
CA VAL A 49 6.10 -2.74 -1.50
C VAL A 49 4.98 -3.15 -2.43
N ARG A 50 4.20 -4.15 -2.05
CA ARG A 50 2.95 -4.50 -2.70
C ARG A 50 1.79 -3.87 -1.95
N LEU A 51 0.94 -3.15 -2.66
CA LEU A 51 -0.26 -2.56 -2.08
C LEU A 51 -1.24 -3.66 -1.66
N ILE A 52 -1.67 -3.62 -0.40
CA ILE A 52 -2.61 -4.60 0.16
C ILE A 52 -4.05 -4.29 -0.21
N ASN A 53 -4.88 -5.31 -0.07
CA ASN A 53 -6.35 -5.25 -0.24
C ASN A 53 -6.82 -4.85 -1.64
N ILE A 54 -5.94 -4.88 -2.62
CA ILE A 54 -6.27 -4.63 -4.03
C ILE A 54 -5.70 -5.70 -4.96
N ASP A 55 -6.32 -5.80 -6.11
CA ASP A 55 -5.88 -6.58 -7.26
C ASP A 55 -5.87 -5.68 -8.49
N THR A 56 -4.76 -5.68 -9.23
CA THR A 56 -4.59 -4.93 -10.47
C THR A 56 -4.40 -5.88 -11.66
N PRO A 57 -4.70 -5.43 -12.90
CA PRO A 57 -4.41 -6.21 -14.09
C PRO A 57 -2.92 -6.56 -14.20
N GLU A 58 -2.62 -7.74 -14.72
CA GLU A 58 -1.24 -8.21 -14.91
C GLU A 58 -0.60 -7.60 -16.16
N MET A 59 0.67 -7.20 -16.06
CA MET A 59 1.43 -6.66 -17.20
C MET A 59 1.55 -7.68 -18.33
N ASN A 60 1.77 -8.95 -17.99
CA ASN A 60 1.73 -10.09 -18.90
C ASN A 60 0.36 -10.78 -18.80
N GLY A 61 -0.69 -10.01 -19.04
CA GLY A 61 -2.07 -10.46 -18.88
C GLY A 61 -2.46 -11.58 -19.85
N LYS A 62 -3.53 -12.28 -19.52
CA LYS A 62 -4.09 -13.39 -20.32
C LYS A 62 -4.72 -12.93 -21.64
N CYS A 63 -4.90 -11.64 -21.84
CA CYS A 63 -5.46 -11.02 -23.05
C CYS A 63 -4.89 -9.60 -23.24
N ALA A 64 -4.98 -9.09 -24.47
CA ALA A 64 -4.47 -7.76 -24.82
C ALA A 64 -5.14 -6.64 -24.01
N SER A 65 -6.45 -6.78 -23.70
CA SER A 65 -7.17 -5.79 -22.88
C SER A 65 -6.65 -5.72 -21.44
N GLU A 66 -6.32 -6.86 -20.82
CA GLU A 66 -5.72 -6.91 -19.48
C GLU A 66 -4.36 -6.21 -19.48
N SER A 67 -3.47 -6.54 -20.40
CA SER A 67 -2.14 -5.91 -20.51
C SER A 67 -2.23 -4.39 -20.74
N LYS A 68 -3.23 -3.95 -21.51
CA LYS A 68 -3.49 -2.51 -21.72
C LYS A 68 -3.94 -1.83 -20.43
N MET A 69 -4.86 -2.45 -19.68
CA MET A 69 -5.31 -1.93 -18.40
C MET A 69 -4.18 -1.91 -17.36
N ALA A 70 -3.32 -2.95 -17.34
CA ALA A 70 -2.16 -3.01 -16.47
C ALA A 70 -1.21 -1.83 -16.71
N ARG A 71 -0.92 -1.50 -17.95
CA ARG A 71 -0.10 -0.32 -18.30
C ARG A 71 -0.74 0.98 -17.83
N ARG A 72 -2.07 1.11 -17.90
CA ARG A 72 -2.79 2.29 -17.39
C ARG A 72 -2.68 2.38 -15.86
N ALA A 73 -2.88 1.27 -15.15
CA ALA A 73 -2.74 1.21 -13.69
C ALA A 73 -1.32 1.57 -13.26
N ARG A 74 -0.30 1.00 -13.91
CA ARG A 74 1.10 1.35 -13.67
C ARG A 74 1.38 2.82 -13.90
N GLY A 75 0.98 3.38 -15.04
CA GLY A 75 1.18 4.79 -15.36
C GLY A 75 0.48 5.73 -14.37
N ARG A 76 -0.67 5.32 -13.83
CA ARG A 76 -1.33 6.09 -12.76
C ARG A 76 -0.56 6.01 -11.45
N LEU A 77 -0.08 4.82 -11.09
CA LEU A 77 0.74 4.64 -9.89
C LEU A 77 2.04 5.47 -9.97
N GLU A 78 2.69 5.52 -11.12
CA GLU A 78 3.88 6.37 -11.35
C GLU A 78 3.59 7.86 -11.13
N LYS A 79 2.38 8.34 -11.46
CA LYS A 79 1.95 9.72 -11.19
C LYS A 79 1.63 9.98 -9.73
N LEU A 80 1.10 8.99 -9.02
CA LEU A 80 0.82 9.08 -7.58
C LEU A 80 2.10 8.97 -6.75
N LEU A 81 3.03 8.14 -7.21
CA LEU A 81 4.29 7.82 -6.55
C LEU A 81 5.50 8.15 -7.45
N PRO A 82 5.72 9.43 -7.78
CA PRO A 82 6.91 9.80 -8.55
C PRO A 82 8.19 9.51 -7.74
N ARG A 83 9.29 9.27 -8.44
CA ARG A 83 10.58 9.05 -7.80
C ARG A 83 10.92 10.17 -6.83
N GLY A 84 11.35 9.81 -5.62
CA GLY A 84 11.67 10.75 -4.55
C GLY A 84 10.45 11.20 -3.74
N ALA A 85 9.24 10.76 -4.07
CA ALA A 85 8.05 11.09 -3.28
C ALA A 85 8.18 10.51 -1.86
N LYS A 86 7.83 11.33 -0.88
CA LYS A 86 7.78 10.93 0.53
C LYS A 86 6.37 10.40 0.83
N ILE A 87 6.31 9.22 1.39
CA ILE A 87 5.07 8.54 1.76
C ILE A 87 5.21 7.91 3.14
N GLU A 88 4.09 7.45 3.67
CA GLU A 88 4.08 6.59 4.84
C GLU A 88 3.55 5.20 4.49
N LEU A 89 4.18 4.17 5.05
CA LEU A 89 3.74 2.79 4.92
C LEU A 89 3.00 2.39 6.20
N GLU A 90 1.79 1.89 6.05
CA GLU A 90 0.95 1.43 7.14
C GLU A 90 0.56 -0.04 6.96
N ASN A 91 0.15 -0.69 8.05
CA ASN A 91 -0.30 -2.09 8.04
C ASN A 91 0.72 -3.04 7.40
N ILE A 92 2.00 -2.82 7.66
CA ILE A 92 3.10 -3.58 7.08
C ILE A 92 3.02 -5.04 7.49
N LYS A 93 3.11 -5.94 6.52
CA LYS A 93 3.18 -7.39 6.71
C LYS A 93 4.28 -7.97 5.84
N ASP A 94 4.87 -9.06 6.32
CA ASP A 94 5.79 -9.83 5.50
C ASP A 94 5.06 -10.47 4.32
N ASP A 95 5.68 -10.39 3.16
CA ASP A 95 5.24 -11.13 1.99
C ASP A 95 5.97 -12.48 1.92
N LYS A 96 5.37 -13.44 1.22
CA LYS A 96 5.99 -14.75 0.95
C LYS A 96 7.25 -14.67 0.08
N TYR A 97 7.49 -13.55 -0.57
CA TYR A 97 8.67 -13.33 -1.41
C TYR A 97 9.71 -12.50 -0.66
N LEU A 98 10.94 -13.00 -0.66
CA LEU A 98 12.06 -12.33 -0.01
C LEU A 98 12.27 -10.91 -0.57
N GLY A 99 12.46 -9.93 0.32
CA GLY A 99 12.67 -8.52 -0.04
C GLY A 99 11.43 -7.78 -0.49
N ARG A 100 10.24 -8.36 -0.31
CA ARG A 100 8.94 -7.73 -0.54
C ARG A 100 8.13 -7.69 0.75
N ILE A 101 7.44 -6.59 0.97
CA ILE A 101 6.47 -6.41 2.04
C ILE A 101 5.10 -6.06 1.44
N ASP A 102 4.06 -6.36 2.17
CA ASP A 102 2.71 -5.92 1.89
C ASP A 102 2.40 -4.72 2.79
N ALA A 103 1.88 -3.63 2.23
CA ALA A 103 1.51 -2.43 3.00
C ALA A 103 0.48 -1.55 2.30
N ASN A 104 -0.17 -0.66 3.07
CA ASN A 104 -0.80 0.53 2.52
C ASN A 104 0.26 1.61 2.28
N ALA A 105 0.11 2.38 1.22
CA ALA A 105 0.92 3.56 0.94
C ALA A 105 0.05 4.81 1.09
N ILE A 106 0.44 5.68 2.03
CA ILE A 106 -0.31 6.89 2.35
C ILE A 106 0.45 8.10 1.83
N LEU A 107 -0.23 8.90 1.02
CA LEU A 107 0.29 10.16 0.49
C LEU A 107 0.34 11.23 1.57
N PRO A 108 1.15 12.31 1.38
CA PRO A 108 1.22 13.42 2.34
C PRO A 108 -0.12 14.10 2.63
N ASP A 109 -1.07 14.04 1.69
CA ASP A 109 -2.44 14.56 1.87
C ASP A 109 -3.40 13.58 2.57
N GLY A 110 -2.90 12.42 3.02
CA GLY A 110 -3.66 11.40 3.75
C GLY A 110 -4.39 10.38 2.89
N ARG A 111 -4.33 10.49 1.56
CA ARG A 111 -4.99 9.51 0.66
C ARG A 111 -4.23 8.18 0.65
N ASP A 112 -4.96 7.07 0.75
CA ASP A 112 -4.45 5.73 0.47
C ASP A 112 -4.36 5.52 -1.05
N VAL A 113 -3.19 5.16 -1.52
CA VAL A 113 -2.91 4.96 -2.95
C VAL A 113 -3.74 3.81 -3.53
N GLY A 114 -3.89 2.71 -2.79
CA GLY A 114 -4.72 1.57 -3.21
C GLY A 114 -6.19 1.95 -3.38
N GLU A 115 -6.72 2.74 -2.46
CA GLU A 115 -8.11 3.25 -2.55
C GLU A 115 -8.31 4.20 -3.74
N VAL A 116 -7.32 5.03 -4.04
CA VAL A 116 -7.36 5.90 -5.24
C VAL A 116 -7.47 5.05 -6.50
N LEU A 117 -6.64 4.01 -6.64
CA LEU A 117 -6.66 3.11 -7.80
C LEU A 117 -8.00 2.37 -7.93
N VAL A 118 -8.59 1.92 -6.82
CA VAL A 118 -9.92 1.27 -6.82
C VAL A 118 -11.01 2.25 -7.26
N ARG A 119 -11.00 3.46 -6.73
CA ARG A 119 -11.97 4.51 -7.09
C ARG A 119 -11.91 4.87 -8.58
N GLU A 120 -10.72 4.87 -9.14
CA GLU A 120 -10.49 5.14 -10.57
C GLU A 120 -10.68 3.90 -11.46
N LYS A 121 -11.12 2.77 -10.89
CA LYS A 121 -11.35 1.49 -11.60
C LYS A 121 -10.09 0.90 -12.26
N LEU A 122 -8.93 1.24 -11.73
CA LEU A 122 -7.63 0.70 -12.14
C LEU A 122 -7.20 -0.50 -11.28
N ALA A 123 -7.87 -0.70 -10.17
CA ALA A 123 -7.75 -1.84 -9.27
C ALA A 123 -9.13 -2.28 -8.81
N ARG A 124 -9.20 -3.47 -8.23
CA ARG A 124 -10.37 -4.02 -7.54
C ARG A 124 -10.02 -4.29 -6.08
N LYS A 125 -11.01 -4.19 -5.20
CA LYS A 125 -10.85 -4.69 -3.82
C LYS A 125 -10.59 -6.19 -3.85
N TYR A 126 -9.61 -6.63 -3.05
CA TYR A 126 -9.20 -8.01 -2.99
C TYR A 126 -8.77 -8.38 -1.58
N GLY A 127 -9.46 -9.36 -0.99
CA GLY A 127 -9.21 -9.83 0.37
C GLY A 127 -8.46 -11.17 0.44
N GLY A 128 -7.90 -11.66 -0.65
CA GLY A 128 -7.27 -12.97 -0.77
C GLY A 128 -8.14 -13.97 -1.54
N GLY A 129 -7.62 -15.17 -1.76
CA GLY A 129 -8.30 -16.24 -2.49
C GLY A 129 -8.14 -16.15 -4.00
N LYS A 130 -9.12 -16.67 -4.74
CA LYS A 130 -9.08 -16.71 -6.21
C LYS A 130 -9.30 -15.33 -6.80
N ARG A 131 -8.37 -14.87 -7.64
CA ARG A 131 -8.47 -13.62 -8.39
C ARG A 131 -9.43 -13.77 -9.58
N GLY A 132 -10.31 -12.79 -9.76
CA GLY A 132 -11.19 -12.73 -10.93
C GLY A 132 -10.43 -12.40 -12.21
N SER A 133 -11.03 -12.75 -13.38
CA SER A 133 -10.46 -12.38 -14.67
C SER A 133 -10.58 -10.87 -14.94
N TRP A 134 -9.57 -10.30 -15.58
CA TRP A 134 -9.57 -8.95 -16.14
C TRP A 134 -9.89 -8.94 -17.64
N CYS A 135 -9.97 -10.12 -18.25
CA CYS A 135 -10.38 -10.26 -19.65
C CYS A 135 -11.90 -10.20 -19.77
N LYS A 136 -12.40 -9.46 -20.75
CA LYS A 136 -13.83 -9.48 -21.10
C LYS A 136 -14.19 -10.86 -21.64
N LYS A 137 -15.31 -11.39 -21.18
CA LYS A 137 -15.94 -12.55 -21.81
C LYS A 137 -16.57 -12.15 -23.13
#